data_a524b15e839173684ca3ecfd90b7aaa4
#
_entry.id   a524b15e839173684ca3ecfd90b7aaa4
#
_cell.length_a   1.000
_cell.length_b   1.000
_cell.length_c   1.000
_cell.angle_alpha   90.00
_cell.angle_beta   90.00
_cell.angle_gamma   90.00
#
_symmetry.space_group_name_H-M   'P 1'
#
loop_
_entity.id
_entity.type
_entity.pdbx_description
1 polymer ?
#
loop_
_entity_poly.entity_id
_entity_poly.type
_entity_poly.pdbx_seq_one_letter_code
_entity_poly.pdbx_strand_id
1 'polypeptide(L)'
;MRAPELNAGLLDEFSDALWLEDGLSRNTLDSYRNDLQLFSEWLRKRNQGNSVLTDATHSDLLDFLASRVSAKMKASTTSRELSSLKRFYRFLLRQGKITTDPSLNIDTPKLQRSLPDSLTETEVELLLSAPDLNHPLGLRDRAMLEVLYASGLRVSELINLRYSQVSMDMGVLRVMGKGRKERLAPLGEESLEWLSRYTKEARPALLSGIVTDTIFVTTRGAAMTRQAFWYLIKRYAQLVGNDKPLSPHTLRHAFATHLLNHGADLRVVQLLLGHADISTTQIYTHIARERLKQLHTKHHPRG
;
A
#
# COMPACT_ATOMS: atom_id res chain seq x y z
N MET A 1 24.29 12.92 -29.16
CA MET A 1 23.39 12.94 -28.01
C MET A 1 24.21 12.99 -26.72
N ARG A 2 23.81 13.76 -25.74
CA ARG A 2 24.51 13.83 -24.44
C ARG A 2 24.13 12.62 -23.59
N ALA A 3 25.03 12.12 -22.75
CA ALA A 3 24.75 10.97 -21.87
C ALA A 3 23.43 11.05 -21.08
N PRO A 4 22.99 12.21 -20.56
CA PRO A 4 21.68 12.33 -19.91
C PRO A 4 20.48 12.04 -20.82
N GLU A 5 20.55 12.44 -22.09
CA GLU A 5 19.49 12.21 -23.08
C GLU A 5 19.42 10.73 -23.46
N LEU A 6 20.57 10.06 -23.62
CA LEU A 6 20.66 8.62 -23.85
C LEU A 6 20.10 7.83 -22.68
N ASN A 7 20.46 8.18 -21.45
CA ASN A 7 19.92 7.53 -20.27
C ASN A 7 18.41 7.73 -20.13
N ALA A 8 17.89 8.93 -20.41
CA ALA A 8 16.44 9.18 -20.39
C ALA A 8 15.71 8.28 -21.41
N GLY A 9 16.22 8.17 -22.63
CA GLY A 9 15.64 7.30 -23.66
C GLY A 9 15.63 5.82 -23.25
N LEU A 10 16.72 5.32 -22.65
CA LEU A 10 16.80 3.95 -22.14
C LEU A 10 15.77 3.68 -21.01
N LEU A 11 15.54 4.67 -20.13
CA LEU A 11 14.55 4.55 -19.07
C LEU A 11 13.11 4.60 -19.61
N ASP A 12 12.86 5.38 -20.67
CA ASP A 12 11.56 5.42 -21.33
C ASP A 12 11.26 4.08 -21.99
N GLU A 13 12.16 3.54 -22.80
CA GLU A 13 12.04 2.23 -23.43
C GLU A 13 11.82 1.10 -22.40
N PHE A 14 12.56 1.13 -21.28
CA PHE A 14 12.38 0.17 -20.20
C PHE A 14 11.01 0.28 -19.55
N SER A 15 10.55 1.50 -19.29
CA SER A 15 9.23 1.74 -18.70
C SER A 15 8.11 1.25 -19.62
N ASP A 16 8.23 1.52 -20.93
CA ASP A 16 7.26 1.09 -21.93
C ASP A 16 7.23 -0.44 -22.05
N ALA A 17 8.39 -1.10 -22.08
CA ALA A 17 8.47 -2.55 -22.09
C ALA A 17 7.80 -3.17 -20.85
N LEU A 18 8.06 -2.66 -19.65
CA LEU A 18 7.44 -3.15 -18.44
C LEU A 18 5.92 -2.91 -18.40
N TRP A 19 5.45 -1.83 -18.99
CA TRP A 19 4.03 -1.56 -19.09
C TRP A 19 3.34 -2.50 -20.07
N LEU A 20 3.92 -2.70 -21.25
CA LEU A 20 3.36 -3.52 -22.34
C LEU A 20 3.43 -5.02 -22.03
N GLU A 21 4.59 -5.51 -21.58
CA GLU A 21 4.84 -6.94 -21.40
C GLU A 21 4.32 -7.46 -20.04
N ASP A 22 4.52 -6.69 -18.97
CA ASP A 22 4.23 -7.11 -17.60
C ASP A 22 2.97 -6.47 -17.00
N GLY A 23 2.37 -5.49 -17.69
CA GLY A 23 1.17 -4.78 -17.21
C GLY A 23 1.37 -4.08 -15.86
N LEU A 24 2.59 -3.58 -15.59
CA LEU A 24 2.91 -2.98 -14.30
C LEU A 24 2.18 -1.67 -14.07
N SER A 25 1.83 -1.41 -12.80
CA SER A 25 1.16 -0.17 -12.42
C SER A 25 2.11 1.04 -12.57
N ARG A 26 1.53 2.21 -12.87
CA ARG A 26 2.27 3.47 -12.96
C ARG A 26 3.18 3.72 -11.76
N ASN A 27 2.67 3.51 -10.54
CA ASN A 27 3.48 3.67 -9.32
C ASN A 27 4.71 2.74 -9.28
N THR A 28 4.60 1.54 -9.85
CA THR A 28 5.73 0.61 -9.93
C THR A 28 6.75 1.08 -10.95
N LEU A 29 6.29 1.55 -12.11
CA LEU A 29 7.13 2.12 -13.16
C LEU A 29 7.88 3.36 -12.66
N ASP A 30 7.17 4.28 -11.99
CA ASP A 30 7.76 5.49 -11.38
C ASP A 30 8.82 5.11 -10.32
N SER A 31 8.59 4.06 -9.54
CA SER A 31 9.55 3.59 -8.54
C SER A 31 10.81 3.05 -9.18
N TYR A 32 10.69 2.23 -10.23
CA TYR A 32 11.85 1.74 -10.97
C TYR A 32 12.61 2.88 -11.64
N ARG A 33 11.89 3.81 -12.28
CA ARG A 33 12.48 4.98 -12.92
C ARG A 33 13.29 5.81 -11.92
N ASN A 34 12.73 6.11 -10.76
CA ASN A 34 13.42 6.88 -9.72
C ASN A 34 14.68 6.17 -9.22
N ASP A 35 14.65 4.84 -9.02
CA ASP A 35 15.82 4.10 -8.60
C ASP A 35 16.94 4.14 -9.65
N LEU A 36 16.59 3.98 -10.92
CA LEU A 36 17.55 4.01 -12.04
C LEU A 36 18.08 5.42 -12.30
N GLN A 37 17.27 6.45 -12.15
CA GLN A 37 17.72 7.85 -12.21
C GLN A 37 18.75 8.16 -11.12
N LEU A 38 18.49 7.68 -9.90
CA LEU A 38 19.40 7.84 -8.78
C LEU A 38 20.77 7.19 -9.05
N PHE A 39 20.76 5.97 -9.61
CA PHE A 39 21.98 5.29 -10.02
C PHE A 39 22.69 6.03 -11.19
N SER A 40 21.94 6.48 -12.19
CA SER A 40 22.47 7.27 -13.31
C SER A 40 23.16 8.56 -12.85
N GLU A 41 22.54 9.28 -11.90
CA GLU A 41 23.12 10.49 -11.32
C GLU A 41 24.41 10.20 -10.53
N TRP A 42 24.39 9.10 -9.74
CA TRP A 42 25.57 8.66 -9.00
C TRP A 42 26.72 8.30 -9.93
N LEU A 43 26.45 7.50 -10.97
CA LEU A 43 27.43 7.06 -11.96
C LEU A 43 28.03 8.27 -12.70
N ARG A 44 27.20 9.25 -13.06
CA ARG A 44 27.64 10.49 -13.71
C ARG A 44 28.59 11.30 -12.82
N LYS A 45 28.28 11.41 -11.52
CA LYS A 45 29.15 12.13 -10.57
C LYS A 45 30.51 11.44 -10.42
N ARG A 46 30.52 10.10 -10.38
CA ARG A 46 31.75 9.30 -10.30
C ARG A 46 32.63 9.44 -11.54
N ASN A 47 32.04 9.42 -12.72
CA ASN A 47 32.75 9.40 -14.02
C ASN A 47 32.80 10.77 -14.72
N GLN A 48 32.86 11.85 -13.97
CA GLN A 48 33.08 13.23 -14.45
C GLN A 48 32.12 13.70 -15.55
N GLY A 49 30.89 13.20 -15.52
CA GLY A 49 29.78 13.76 -16.32
C GLY A 49 29.41 12.99 -17.59
N ASN A 50 30.17 11.99 -18.03
CA ASN A 50 29.99 11.36 -19.34
C ASN A 50 29.78 9.83 -19.25
N SER A 51 28.78 9.39 -18.46
CA SER A 51 28.48 7.97 -18.32
C SER A 51 27.08 7.61 -18.78
N VAL A 52 27.01 6.62 -19.64
CA VAL A 52 25.75 5.98 -20.06
C VAL A 52 25.50 4.74 -19.20
N LEU A 53 24.25 4.44 -18.91
CA LEU A 53 23.86 3.28 -18.10
C LEU A 53 24.31 1.94 -18.73
N THR A 54 24.49 1.90 -20.05
CA THR A 54 25.00 0.73 -20.77
C THR A 54 26.48 0.42 -20.48
N ASP A 55 27.24 1.42 -20.02
CA ASP A 55 28.68 1.30 -19.81
C ASP A 55 29.02 0.95 -18.35
N ALA A 56 28.01 0.86 -17.49
CA ALA A 56 28.20 0.54 -16.09
C ALA A 56 28.77 -0.87 -15.91
N THR A 57 29.76 -0.98 -15.07
CA THR A 57 30.44 -2.22 -14.74
C THR A 57 29.88 -2.86 -13.46
N HIS A 58 30.23 -4.12 -13.23
CA HIS A 58 29.92 -4.81 -11.96
C HIS A 58 30.45 -4.04 -10.75
N SER A 59 31.68 -3.47 -10.85
CA SER A 59 32.27 -2.65 -9.80
C SER A 59 31.46 -1.38 -9.52
N ASP A 60 30.91 -0.73 -10.55
CA ASP A 60 30.10 0.46 -10.37
C ASP A 60 28.82 0.17 -9.58
N LEU A 61 28.17 -0.98 -9.83
CA LEU A 61 27.00 -1.40 -9.06
C LEU A 61 27.34 -1.69 -7.59
N LEU A 62 28.45 -2.39 -7.35
CA LEU A 62 28.92 -2.67 -5.97
C LEU A 62 29.24 -1.38 -5.22
N ASP A 63 29.96 -0.45 -5.85
CA ASP A 63 30.33 0.84 -5.24
C ASP A 63 29.10 1.73 -5.01
N PHE A 64 28.11 1.70 -5.91
CA PHE A 64 26.83 2.35 -5.66
C PHE A 64 26.16 1.79 -4.42
N LEU A 65 26.03 0.48 -4.32
CA LEU A 65 25.39 -0.17 -3.16
C LEU A 65 26.17 0.12 -1.87
N ALA A 66 27.50 0.10 -1.92
CA ALA A 66 28.36 0.48 -0.79
C ALA A 66 28.11 1.94 -0.36
N SER A 67 27.95 2.86 -1.33
CA SER A 67 27.62 4.26 -1.04
C SER A 67 26.27 4.41 -0.33
N ARG A 68 25.27 3.56 -0.68
CA ARG A 68 23.96 3.56 -0.02
C ARG A 68 24.06 3.09 1.44
N VAL A 69 24.88 2.07 1.69
CA VAL A 69 25.17 1.58 3.05
C VAL A 69 25.89 2.65 3.87
N SER A 70 26.91 3.28 3.30
CA SER A 70 27.64 4.40 3.95
C SER A 70 26.74 5.60 4.27
N ALA A 71 25.73 5.87 3.43
CA ALA A 71 24.70 6.87 3.68
C ALA A 71 23.63 6.42 4.69
N LYS A 72 23.82 5.27 5.36
CA LYS A 72 22.88 4.69 6.35
C LYS A 72 21.46 4.47 5.80
N MET A 73 21.33 4.19 4.50
CA MET A 73 20.04 3.87 3.91
C MET A 73 19.51 2.54 4.45
N LYS A 74 18.19 2.44 4.58
CA LYS A 74 17.55 1.19 5.05
C LYS A 74 17.87 0.03 4.09
N ALA A 75 18.19 -1.14 4.63
CA ALA A 75 18.46 -2.34 3.84
C ALA A 75 17.33 -2.70 2.86
N SER A 76 16.06 -2.42 3.22
CA SER A 76 14.91 -2.57 2.32
C SER A 76 14.95 -1.65 1.10
N THR A 77 15.45 -0.41 1.27
CA THR A 77 15.63 0.55 0.17
C THR A 77 16.71 0.07 -0.78
N THR A 78 17.88 -0.30 -0.26
CA THR A 78 19.00 -0.81 -1.06
C THR A 78 18.66 -2.11 -1.78
N SER A 79 17.89 -3.01 -1.13
CA SER A 79 17.39 -4.24 -1.75
C SER A 79 16.42 -3.95 -2.91
N ARG A 80 15.55 -2.94 -2.77
CA ARG A 80 14.64 -2.51 -3.84
C ARG A 80 15.41 -1.89 -5.01
N GLU A 81 16.36 -0.99 -4.74
CA GLU A 81 17.23 -0.37 -5.74
C GLU A 81 17.99 -1.44 -6.54
N LEU A 82 18.58 -2.44 -5.86
CA LEU A 82 19.24 -3.57 -6.54
C LEU A 82 18.27 -4.38 -7.40
N SER A 83 17.04 -4.59 -6.94
CA SER A 83 16.02 -5.30 -7.72
C SER A 83 15.66 -4.54 -9.00
N SER A 84 15.58 -3.20 -8.92
CA SER A 84 15.35 -2.32 -10.06
C SER A 84 16.51 -2.39 -11.07
N LEU A 85 17.75 -2.35 -10.58
CA LEU A 85 18.97 -2.49 -11.40
C LEU A 85 19.02 -3.85 -12.11
N LYS A 86 18.82 -4.94 -11.38
CA LYS A 86 18.79 -6.30 -11.95
C LYS A 86 17.75 -6.43 -13.07
N ARG A 87 16.57 -5.86 -12.88
CA ARG A 87 15.51 -5.92 -13.87
C ARG A 87 15.85 -5.10 -15.12
N PHE A 88 16.45 -3.94 -14.93
CA PHE A 88 16.89 -3.06 -16.02
C PHE A 88 18.02 -3.70 -16.84
N TYR A 89 19.06 -4.22 -16.21
CA TYR A 89 20.18 -4.83 -16.94
C TYR A 89 19.79 -6.11 -17.65
N ARG A 90 18.88 -6.92 -17.11
CA ARG A 90 18.28 -8.05 -17.84
C ARG A 90 17.51 -7.59 -19.08
N PHE A 91 16.77 -6.48 -18.98
CA PHE A 91 16.10 -5.88 -20.12
C PHE A 91 17.11 -5.44 -21.18
N LEU A 92 18.17 -4.71 -20.81
CA LEU A 92 19.22 -4.28 -21.76
C LEU A 92 19.91 -5.46 -22.44
N LEU A 93 20.23 -6.52 -21.70
CA LEU A 93 20.82 -7.74 -22.24
C LEU A 93 19.88 -8.40 -23.25
N ARG A 94 18.59 -8.52 -22.92
CA ARG A 94 17.57 -9.08 -23.83
C ARG A 94 17.40 -8.26 -25.11
N GLN A 95 17.54 -6.95 -25.01
CA GLN A 95 17.49 -6.04 -26.16
C GLN A 95 18.82 -5.96 -26.95
N GLY A 96 19.83 -6.71 -26.55
CA GLY A 96 21.16 -6.68 -27.22
C GLY A 96 21.91 -5.35 -27.07
N LYS A 97 21.51 -4.50 -26.11
CA LYS A 97 22.15 -3.19 -25.84
C LYS A 97 23.43 -3.33 -25.01
N ILE A 98 23.60 -4.43 -24.34
CA ILE A 98 24.80 -4.85 -23.60
C ILE A 98 25.08 -6.33 -23.88
N THR A 99 26.32 -6.74 -23.74
CA THR A 99 26.76 -8.12 -23.93
C THR A 99 26.81 -8.93 -22.63
N THR A 100 26.95 -8.27 -21.51
CA THR A 100 27.05 -8.88 -20.17
C THR A 100 26.20 -8.11 -19.19
N ASP A 101 25.50 -8.80 -18.28
CA ASP A 101 24.71 -8.18 -17.22
C ASP A 101 25.62 -7.85 -16.02
N PRO A 102 25.90 -6.56 -15.72
CA PRO A 102 26.77 -6.17 -14.62
C PRO A 102 26.16 -6.45 -13.23
N SER A 103 24.87 -6.76 -13.17
CA SER A 103 24.17 -7.08 -11.92
C SER A 103 24.22 -8.57 -11.53
N LEU A 104 24.82 -9.41 -12.37
CA LEU A 104 24.99 -10.84 -12.08
C LEU A 104 25.80 -11.04 -10.81
N ASN A 105 25.43 -12.05 -10.03
CA ASN A 105 26.11 -12.46 -8.78
C ASN A 105 26.21 -11.40 -7.68
N ILE A 106 25.42 -10.32 -7.76
CA ILE A 106 25.27 -9.40 -6.64
C ILE A 106 24.14 -9.93 -5.74
N ASP A 107 24.52 -10.33 -4.53
CA ASP A 107 23.54 -10.81 -3.56
C ASP A 107 22.67 -9.70 -3.01
N THR A 108 21.39 -9.99 -2.90
CA THR A 108 20.47 -9.07 -2.25
C THR A 108 20.74 -9.06 -0.74
N PRO A 109 20.90 -7.88 -0.10
CA PRO A 109 21.08 -7.80 1.34
C PRO A 109 19.99 -8.60 2.05
N LYS A 110 20.40 -9.51 2.95
CA LYS A 110 19.45 -10.27 3.77
C LYS A 110 18.71 -9.29 4.68
N LEU A 111 17.44 -9.08 4.42
CA LEU A 111 16.58 -8.33 5.31
C LEU A 111 16.37 -9.16 6.57
N GLN A 112 16.82 -8.66 7.72
CA GLN A 112 16.32 -9.19 8.98
C GLN A 112 14.84 -8.89 9.02
N ARG A 113 14.01 -9.91 8.80
CA ARG A 113 12.57 -9.83 9.03
C ARG A 113 12.37 -9.82 10.54
N SER A 114 12.34 -8.66 11.18
CA SER A 114 11.68 -8.55 12.46
C SER A 114 10.22 -8.98 12.24
N LEU A 115 9.73 -9.89 13.04
CA LEU A 115 8.30 -10.16 13.11
C LEU A 115 7.64 -8.81 13.38
N PRO A 116 6.70 -8.35 12.54
CA PRO A 116 6.03 -7.10 12.81
C PRO A 116 5.31 -7.23 14.15
N ASP A 117 5.55 -6.29 15.07
CA ASP A 117 4.80 -6.17 16.30
C ASP A 117 3.33 -5.99 15.94
N SER A 118 2.54 -7.03 16.18
CA SER A 118 1.09 -6.94 16.00
C SER A 118 0.49 -6.15 17.16
N LEU A 119 -0.49 -5.30 16.87
CA LEU A 119 -1.31 -4.70 17.92
C LEU A 119 -2.18 -5.78 18.57
N THR A 120 -2.28 -5.74 19.88
CA THR A 120 -3.28 -6.50 20.61
C THR A 120 -4.68 -5.92 20.38
N GLU A 121 -5.73 -6.68 20.64
CA GLU A 121 -7.11 -6.19 20.55
C GLU A 121 -7.34 -4.99 21.45
N THR A 122 -6.81 -5.02 22.68
CA THR A 122 -6.88 -3.90 23.61
C THR A 122 -6.19 -2.63 23.05
N GLU A 123 -5.03 -2.76 22.43
CA GLU A 123 -4.34 -1.62 21.82
C GLU A 123 -5.13 -1.07 20.62
N VAL A 124 -5.80 -1.93 19.86
CA VAL A 124 -6.70 -1.49 18.78
C VAL A 124 -7.92 -0.77 19.36
N GLU A 125 -8.57 -1.30 20.38
CA GLU A 125 -9.70 -0.65 21.05
C GLU A 125 -9.36 0.76 21.54
N LEU A 126 -8.21 0.91 22.21
CA LEU A 126 -7.73 2.22 22.66
C LEU A 126 -7.52 3.17 21.48
N LEU A 127 -6.92 2.70 20.39
CA LEU A 127 -6.70 3.50 19.20
C LEU A 127 -8.01 3.93 18.52
N LEU A 128 -8.97 3.01 18.42
CA LEU A 128 -10.30 3.28 17.88
C LEU A 128 -11.05 4.32 18.73
N SER A 129 -10.90 4.28 20.04
CA SER A 129 -11.58 5.17 20.97
C SER A 129 -10.92 6.55 21.13
N ALA A 130 -9.74 6.76 20.57
CA ALA A 130 -8.97 8.00 20.73
C ALA A 130 -9.57 9.25 20.03
N PRO A 131 -10.32 9.15 18.89
CA PRO A 131 -10.91 10.33 18.27
C PRO A 131 -11.98 11.01 19.13
N ASP A 132 -11.93 12.35 19.20
CA ASP A 132 -12.96 13.16 19.87
C ASP A 132 -14.26 13.18 19.06
N LEU A 133 -15.28 12.49 19.56
CA LEU A 133 -16.56 12.32 18.87
C LEU A 133 -17.44 13.60 18.87
N ASN A 134 -17.11 14.60 19.68
CA ASN A 134 -17.81 15.88 19.69
C ASN A 134 -17.41 16.77 18.50
N HIS A 135 -16.36 16.39 17.78
CA HIS A 135 -15.86 17.14 16.64
C HIS A 135 -16.12 16.36 15.32
N PRO A 136 -16.64 17.01 14.26
CA PRO A 136 -16.93 16.33 12.98
C PRO A 136 -15.75 15.56 12.39
N LEU A 137 -14.52 16.09 12.52
CA LEU A 137 -13.31 15.38 12.08
C LEU A 137 -13.01 14.15 12.94
N GLY A 138 -13.29 14.20 14.25
CA GLY A 138 -13.09 13.04 15.12
C GLY A 138 -14.07 11.92 14.80
N LEU A 139 -15.34 12.25 14.53
CA LEU A 139 -16.33 11.25 14.09
C LEU A 139 -15.95 10.62 12.74
N ARG A 140 -15.43 11.42 11.80
CA ARG A 140 -14.83 10.91 10.54
C ARG A 140 -13.68 9.94 10.83
N ASP A 141 -12.75 10.36 11.68
CA ASP A 141 -11.55 9.60 11.99
C ASP A 141 -11.88 8.28 12.67
N ARG A 142 -12.84 8.28 13.57
CA ARG A 142 -13.37 7.06 14.19
C ARG A 142 -13.93 6.11 13.14
N ALA A 143 -14.80 6.57 12.27
CA ALA A 143 -15.39 5.76 11.21
C ALA A 143 -14.32 5.22 10.23
N MET A 144 -13.29 6.02 9.91
CA MET A 144 -12.17 5.56 9.07
C MET A 144 -11.37 4.43 9.73
N LEU A 145 -11.06 4.55 11.01
CA LEU A 145 -10.31 3.54 11.76
C LEU A 145 -11.12 2.24 11.90
N GLU A 146 -12.42 2.34 12.21
CA GLU A 146 -13.32 1.18 12.31
C GLU A 146 -13.44 0.45 10.98
N VAL A 147 -13.71 1.16 9.89
CA VAL A 147 -13.81 0.55 8.56
C VAL A 147 -12.48 -0.10 8.15
N LEU A 148 -11.34 0.54 8.44
CA LEU A 148 -10.02 -0.02 8.12
C LEU A 148 -9.75 -1.32 8.88
N TYR A 149 -10.03 -1.33 10.18
CA TYR A 149 -9.82 -2.50 11.03
C TYR A 149 -10.80 -3.62 10.73
N ALA A 150 -12.09 -3.34 10.57
CA ALA A 150 -13.10 -4.35 10.29
C ALA A 150 -12.94 -5.02 8.91
N SER A 151 -12.50 -4.28 7.89
CA SER A 151 -12.45 -4.78 6.50
C SER A 151 -11.07 -5.15 6.00
N GLY A 152 -10.02 -4.78 6.74
CA GLY A 152 -8.63 -4.97 6.31
C GLY A 152 -8.29 -4.28 4.98
N LEU A 153 -8.92 -3.16 4.65
CA LEU A 153 -8.65 -2.38 3.44
C LEU A 153 -7.20 -1.92 3.36
N ARG A 154 -6.72 -1.68 2.13
CA ARG A 154 -5.51 -0.87 1.94
C ARG A 154 -5.84 0.60 2.18
N VAL A 155 -4.87 1.39 2.66
CA VAL A 155 -5.09 2.83 2.90
C VAL A 155 -5.62 3.55 1.65
N SER A 156 -5.12 3.20 0.47
CA SER A 156 -5.58 3.79 -0.79
C SER A 156 -7.03 3.42 -1.13
N GLU A 157 -7.49 2.24 -0.74
CA GLU A 157 -8.88 1.81 -0.91
C GLU A 157 -9.79 2.58 0.05
N LEU A 158 -9.39 2.72 1.32
CA LEU A 158 -10.14 3.45 2.34
C LEU A 158 -10.33 4.94 1.99
N ILE A 159 -9.23 5.66 1.73
CA ILE A 159 -9.29 7.12 1.49
C ILE A 159 -10.02 7.51 0.19
N ASN A 160 -10.09 6.60 -0.77
CA ASN A 160 -10.80 6.80 -2.04
C ASN A 160 -12.16 6.07 -2.07
N LEU A 161 -12.65 5.59 -0.93
CA LEU A 161 -13.92 4.86 -0.87
C LEU A 161 -15.08 5.76 -1.28
N ARG A 162 -15.96 5.24 -2.15
CA ARG A 162 -17.11 5.95 -2.68
C ARG A 162 -18.42 5.32 -2.22
N TYR A 163 -19.50 6.11 -2.22
CA TYR A 163 -20.84 5.59 -1.87
C TYR A 163 -21.28 4.44 -2.78
N SER A 164 -20.96 4.51 -4.08
CA SER A 164 -21.25 3.45 -5.04
C SER A 164 -20.58 2.10 -4.74
N GLN A 165 -19.60 2.11 -3.86
CA GLN A 165 -18.84 0.91 -3.44
C GLN A 165 -19.33 0.31 -2.12
N VAL A 166 -20.26 0.97 -1.43
CA VAL A 166 -20.74 0.54 -0.10
C VAL A 166 -22.18 0.10 -0.20
N SER A 167 -22.47 -1.10 0.27
CA SER A 167 -23.82 -1.57 0.51
C SER A 167 -24.05 -1.65 2.03
N MET A 168 -24.72 -0.62 2.57
CA MET A 168 -25.01 -0.57 4.00
C MET A 168 -25.94 -1.70 4.42
N ASP A 169 -26.94 -2.03 3.62
CA ASP A 169 -27.93 -3.07 3.90
C ASP A 169 -27.30 -4.46 3.91
N MET A 170 -26.34 -4.71 3.01
CA MET A 170 -25.63 -5.99 2.92
C MET A 170 -24.39 -6.06 3.82
N GLY A 171 -23.95 -4.94 4.40
CA GLY A 171 -22.74 -4.90 5.20
C GLY A 171 -21.47 -5.26 4.43
N VAL A 172 -21.33 -4.82 3.18
CA VAL A 172 -20.16 -5.15 2.35
C VAL A 172 -19.64 -3.94 1.58
N LEU A 173 -18.32 -3.94 1.36
CA LEU A 173 -17.62 -3.01 0.47
C LEU A 173 -17.22 -3.74 -0.81
N ARG A 174 -17.38 -3.08 -1.95
CA ARG A 174 -16.84 -3.52 -3.24
C ARG A 174 -15.58 -2.71 -3.53
N VAL A 175 -14.42 -3.35 -3.50
CA VAL A 175 -13.14 -2.65 -3.69
C VAL A 175 -12.34 -3.25 -4.84
N MET A 176 -11.64 -2.37 -5.56
CA MET A 176 -10.77 -2.75 -6.67
C MET A 176 -9.39 -3.10 -6.14
N GLY A 177 -8.98 -4.35 -6.30
CA GLY A 177 -7.66 -4.83 -5.92
C GLY A 177 -6.59 -4.61 -7.00
N LYS A 178 -5.41 -5.19 -6.78
CA LYS A 178 -4.32 -5.20 -7.76
C LYS A 178 -4.76 -5.94 -9.04
N GLY A 179 -4.43 -5.39 -10.20
CA GLY A 179 -4.78 -5.98 -11.51
C GLY A 179 -6.26 -5.77 -11.89
N ARG A 180 -6.94 -4.74 -11.35
CA ARG A 180 -8.36 -4.44 -11.60
C ARG A 180 -9.34 -5.57 -11.22
N LYS A 181 -8.92 -6.47 -10.33
CA LYS A 181 -9.80 -7.50 -9.80
C LYS A 181 -10.62 -6.92 -8.66
N GLU A 182 -11.95 -7.00 -8.75
CA GLU A 182 -12.83 -6.61 -7.66
C GLU A 182 -12.80 -7.67 -6.55
N ARG A 183 -12.98 -7.22 -5.31
CA ARG A 183 -13.25 -8.08 -4.18
C ARG A 183 -14.31 -7.47 -3.28
N LEU A 184 -15.00 -8.32 -2.54
CA LEU A 184 -15.88 -7.92 -1.47
C LEU A 184 -15.10 -7.96 -0.14
N ALA A 185 -15.29 -6.91 0.66
CA ALA A 185 -14.79 -6.85 2.03
C ALA A 185 -16.00 -6.67 2.95
N PRO A 186 -16.25 -7.61 3.88
CA PRO A 186 -17.36 -7.47 4.83
C PRO A 186 -17.07 -6.34 5.81
N LEU A 187 -18.15 -5.73 6.30
CA LEU A 187 -18.18 -4.78 7.39
C LEU A 187 -18.96 -5.44 8.55
N GLY A 188 -18.42 -5.38 9.75
CA GLY A 188 -19.14 -5.75 10.95
C GLY A 188 -20.14 -4.67 11.37
N GLU A 189 -21.04 -5.00 12.28
CA GLU A 189 -22.10 -4.12 12.76
C GLU A 189 -21.55 -2.80 13.33
N GLU A 190 -20.53 -2.87 14.15
CA GLU A 190 -19.83 -1.70 14.71
C GLU A 190 -19.33 -0.73 13.61
N SER A 191 -18.66 -1.25 12.59
CA SER A 191 -18.12 -0.40 11.51
C SER A 191 -19.22 0.22 10.65
N LEU A 192 -20.35 -0.48 10.48
CA LEU A 192 -21.54 0.04 9.79
C LEU A 192 -22.20 1.15 10.60
N GLU A 193 -22.32 0.98 11.92
CA GLU A 193 -22.88 2.01 12.80
C GLU A 193 -22.05 3.29 12.76
N TRP A 194 -20.72 3.18 12.92
CA TRP A 194 -19.83 4.34 12.84
C TRP A 194 -19.83 5.01 11.48
N LEU A 195 -19.89 4.22 10.41
CA LEU A 195 -19.97 4.75 9.05
C LEU A 195 -21.31 5.48 8.81
N SER A 196 -22.42 4.91 9.27
CA SER A 196 -23.75 5.53 9.21
C SER A 196 -23.81 6.83 10.00
N ARG A 197 -23.31 6.80 11.23
CA ARG A 197 -23.26 7.97 12.10
C ARG A 197 -22.43 9.09 11.47
N TYR A 198 -21.23 8.80 11.02
CA TYR A 198 -20.37 9.78 10.33
C TYR A 198 -21.06 10.39 9.11
N THR A 199 -21.64 9.55 8.24
CA THR A 199 -22.26 10.02 7.00
C THR A 199 -23.49 10.90 7.22
N LYS A 200 -24.23 10.66 8.29
CA LYS A 200 -25.44 11.44 8.66
C LYS A 200 -25.13 12.69 9.47
N GLU A 201 -24.25 12.58 10.48
CA GLU A 201 -24.03 13.64 11.47
C GLU A 201 -22.89 14.60 11.09
N ALA A 202 -21.75 14.08 10.64
CA ALA A 202 -20.53 14.89 10.48
C ALA A 202 -20.21 15.24 9.02
N ARG A 203 -20.41 14.32 8.09
CA ARG A 203 -20.04 14.53 6.69
C ARG A 203 -20.73 15.75 6.04
N PRO A 204 -22.04 16.01 6.25
CA PRO A 204 -22.70 17.20 5.69
C PRO A 204 -22.02 18.51 6.16
N ALA A 205 -21.67 18.61 7.41
CA ALA A 205 -20.96 19.77 7.98
C ALA A 205 -19.56 19.96 7.34
N LEU A 206 -18.81 18.85 7.11
CA LEU A 206 -17.49 18.91 6.50
C LEU A 206 -17.56 19.28 5.01
N LEU A 207 -18.63 18.94 4.31
CA LEU A 207 -18.80 19.25 2.90
C LEU A 207 -19.15 20.72 2.64
N SER A 208 -19.86 21.38 3.57
CA SER A 208 -20.29 22.78 3.42
C SER A 208 -20.92 23.10 2.05
N GLY A 209 -21.73 22.18 1.52
CA GLY A 209 -22.39 22.29 0.21
C GLY A 209 -21.62 21.71 -0.99
N ILE A 210 -20.41 21.21 -0.81
CA ILE A 210 -19.65 20.53 -1.88
C ILE A 210 -20.28 19.16 -2.17
N VAL A 211 -20.50 18.87 -3.45
CA VAL A 211 -21.03 17.57 -3.90
C VAL A 211 -19.87 16.65 -4.29
N THR A 212 -19.76 15.50 -3.65
CA THR A 212 -18.76 14.46 -3.96
C THR A 212 -19.28 13.07 -3.59
N ASP A 213 -18.89 12.07 -4.38
CA ASP A 213 -19.18 10.66 -4.13
C ASP A 213 -18.20 10.04 -3.09
N THR A 214 -17.10 10.74 -2.78
CA THR A 214 -16.13 10.28 -1.76
C THR A 214 -16.77 10.25 -0.38
N ILE A 215 -16.65 9.13 0.32
CA ILE A 215 -17.21 8.98 1.67
C ILE A 215 -16.42 9.82 2.66
N PHE A 216 -15.11 9.55 2.80
CA PHE A 216 -14.27 10.21 3.79
C PHE A 216 -13.65 11.48 3.23
N VAL A 217 -14.12 12.63 3.70
CA VAL A 217 -13.73 13.94 3.19
C VAL A 217 -12.91 14.73 4.21
N THR A 218 -12.03 15.58 3.70
CA THR A 218 -11.34 16.63 4.47
C THR A 218 -12.26 17.84 4.64
N THR A 219 -11.84 18.83 5.44
CA THR A 219 -12.52 20.12 5.58
C THR A 219 -12.63 20.91 4.24
N ARG A 220 -11.89 20.48 3.20
CA ARG A 220 -11.95 21.05 1.85
C ARG A 220 -12.87 20.25 0.91
N GLY A 221 -13.63 19.29 1.42
CA GLY A 221 -14.52 18.43 0.63
C GLY A 221 -13.82 17.41 -0.28
N ALA A 222 -12.49 17.29 -0.19
CA ALA A 222 -11.69 16.36 -1.01
C ALA A 222 -11.31 15.11 -0.23
N ALA A 223 -10.96 14.03 -0.95
CA ALA A 223 -10.39 12.83 -0.35
C ALA A 223 -9.09 13.15 0.41
N MET A 224 -8.83 12.41 1.49
CA MET A 224 -7.61 12.53 2.26
C MET A 224 -6.43 11.92 1.50
N THR A 225 -5.21 12.46 1.67
CA THR A 225 -4.00 11.83 1.15
C THR A 225 -3.54 10.68 2.03
N ARG A 226 -2.80 9.71 1.47
CA ARG A 226 -2.19 8.61 2.24
C ARG A 226 -1.29 9.12 3.36
N GLN A 227 -0.55 10.20 3.11
CA GLN A 227 0.33 10.82 4.10
C GLN A 227 -0.47 11.44 5.25
N ALA A 228 -1.56 12.16 4.93
CA ALA A 228 -2.43 12.74 5.96
C ALA A 228 -3.04 11.66 6.87
N PHE A 229 -3.50 10.55 6.30
CA PHE A 229 -4.04 9.43 7.08
C PHE A 229 -2.96 8.74 7.93
N TRP A 230 -1.74 8.63 7.43
CA TRP A 230 -0.61 8.11 8.19
C TRP A 230 -0.26 8.99 9.41
N TYR A 231 -0.26 10.34 9.24
CA TYR A 231 -0.10 11.26 10.36
C TYR A 231 -1.25 11.19 11.36
N LEU A 232 -2.47 11.00 10.87
CA LEU A 232 -3.65 10.80 11.72
C LEU A 232 -3.49 9.60 12.65
N ILE A 233 -3.13 8.44 12.12
CA ILE A 233 -2.88 7.24 12.93
C ILE A 233 -1.79 7.48 13.96
N LYS A 234 -0.67 8.11 13.58
CA LYS A 234 0.43 8.43 14.49
C LYS A 234 -0.01 9.33 15.63
N ARG A 235 -0.81 10.36 15.33
CA ARG A 235 -1.35 11.28 16.34
C ARG A 235 -2.20 10.54 17.37
N TYR A 236 -3.09 9.66 16.91
CA TYR A 236 -3.93 8.89 17.84
C TYR A 236 -3.13 7.84 18.62
N ALA A 237 -2.13 7.21 18.01
CA ALA A 237 -1.20 6.32 18.70
C ALA A 237 -0.49 7.02 19.87
N GLN A 238 0.02 8.23 19.64
CA GLN A 238 0.66 9.03 20.68
C GLN A 238 -0.31 9.41 21.80
N LEU A 239 -1.56 9.78 21.47
CA LEU A 239 -2.58 10.13 22.45
C LEU A 239 -2.93 8.98 23.41
N VAL A 240 -2.86 7.73 22.93
CA VAL A 240 -3.13 6.55 23.76
C VAL A 240 -1.86 5.93 24.36
N GLY A 241 -0.71 6.62 24.27
CA GLY A 241 0.55 6.17 24.85
C GLY A 241 1.13 4.92 24.17
N ASN A 242 0.83 4.70 22.89
CA ASN A 242 1.37 3.58 22.14
C ASN A 242 2.64 4.00 21.41
N ASP A 243 3.80 3.54 21.89
CA ASP A 243 5.13 3.85 21.31
C ASP A 243 5.51 2.98 20.13
N LYS A 244 4.70 1.98 19.77
CA LYS A 244 4.97 1.12 18.61
C LYS A 244 4.91 1.92 17.30
N PRO A 245 5.71 1.58 16.29
CA PRO A 245 5.68 2.25 15.01
C PRO A 245 4.40 1.91 14.23
N LEU A 246 3.30 2.62 14.52
CA LEU A 246 2.01 2.40 13.90
C LEU A 246 1.91 3.00 12.50
N SER A 247 1.24 2.26 11.63
CA SER A 247 0.94 2.63 10.25
C SER A 247 -0.41 2.01 9.83
N PRO A 248 -1.00 2.45 8.72
CA PRO A 248 -2.19 1.78 8.18
C PRO A 248 -1.97 0.29 7.89
N HIS A 249 -0.74 -0.11 7.55
CA HIS A 249 -0.39 -1.51 7.35
C HIS A 249 -0.39 -2.31 8.65
N THR A 250 -0.05 -1.69 9.77
CA THR A 250 -0.08 -2.32 11.10
C THR A 250 -1.51 -2.68 11.51
N LEU A 251 -2.49 -1.78 11.27
CA LEU A 251 -3.91 -2.06 11.52
C LEU A 251 -4.45 -3.17 10.61
N ARG A 252 -4.08 -3.15 9.34
CA ARG A 252 -4.45 -4.23 8.40
C ARG A 252 -3.78 -5.57 8.80
N HIS A 253 -2.58 -5.54 9.37
CA HIS A 253 -1.92 -6.72 9.90
C HIS A 253 -2.64 -7.23 11.16
N ALA A 254 -3.03 -6.34 12.06
CA ALA A 254 -3.83 -6.67 13.24
C ALA A 254 -5.15 -7.34 12.85
N PHE A 255 -5.89 -6.81 11.85
CA PHE A 255 -7.06 -7.46 11.27
C PHE A 255 -6.78 -8.93 10.90
N ALA A 256 -5.71 -9.19 10.14
CA ALA A 256 -5.36 -10.54 9.72
C ALA A 256 -5.00 -11.45 10.89
N THR A 257 -4.19 -10.94 11.82
CA THR A 257 -3.72 -11.70 12.99
C THR A 257 -4.87 -12.03 13.94
N HIS A 258 -5.77 -11.07 14.20
CA HIS A 258 -6.90 -11.29 15.10
C HIS A 258 -7.90 -12.29 14.50
N LEU A 259 -8.18 -12.24 13.20
CA LEU A 259 -8.98 -13.27 12.53
C LEU A 259 -8.37 -14.67 12.71
N LEU A 260 -7.06 -14.81 12.51
CA LEU A 260 -6.36 -16.10 12.70
C LEU A 260 -6.40 -16.56 14.15
N ASN A 261 -6.20 -15.65 15.12
CA ASN A 261 -6.27 -15.96 16.55
C ASN A 261 -7.66 -16.43 16.97
N HIS A 262 -8.71 -15.92 16.33
CA HIS A 262 -10.10 -16.37 16.52
C HIS A 262 -10.48 -17.59 15.67
N GLY A 263 -9.49 -18.28 15.10
CA GLY A 263 -9.67 -19.55 14.41
C GLY A 263 -10.13 -19.45 12.95
N ALA A 264 -10.01 -18.29 12.31
CA ALA A 264 -10.24 -18.19 10.88
C ALA A 264 -9.17 -18.96 10.09
N ASP A 265 -9.59 -19.66 9.03
CA ASP A 265 -8.66 -20.32 8.12
C ASP A 265 -7.82 -19.29 7.37
N LEU A 266 -6.51 -19.58 7.17
CA LEU A 266 -5.57 -18.70 6.47
C LEU A 266 -6.06 -18.35 5.05
N ARG A 267 -6.70 -19.27 4.35
CA ARG A 267 -7.26 -19.02 3.01
C ARG A 267 -8.40 -18.01 3.05
N VAL A 268 -9.23 -18.05 4.10
CA VAL A 268 -10.29 -17.05 4.32
C VAL A 268 -9.68 -15.67 4.52
N VAL A 269 -8.65 -15.57 5.37
CA VAL A 269 -7.93 -14.30 5.60
C VAL A 269 -7.29 -13.79 4.32
N GLN A 270 -6.64 -14.64 3.54
CA GLN A 270 -6.07 -14.27 2.23
C GLN A 270 -7.14 -13.76 1.25
N LEU A 271 -8.31 -14.40 1.23
CA LEU A 271 -9.44 -13.98 0.40
C LEU A 271 -9.93 -12.57 0.80
N LEU A 272 -10.16 -12.35 2.10
CA LEU A 272 -10.58 -11.05 2.64
C LEU A 272 -9.56 -9.94 2.34
N LEU A 273 -8.28 -10.26 2.42
CA LEU A 273 -7.20 -9.32 2.10
C LEU A 273 -7.00 -9.07 0.59
N GLY A 274 -7.60 -9.91 -0.28
CA GLY A 274 -7.49 -9.79 -1.74
C GLY A 274 -6.11 -10.17 -2.27
N HIS A 275 -5.59 -11.32 -1.84
CA HIS A 275 -4.41 -11.95 -2.41
C HIS A 275 -4.77 -12.61 -3.74
N ALA A 276 -3.97 -12.39 -4.79
CA ALA A 276 -4.36 -12.47 -6.20
C ALA A 276 -4.66 -13.87 -6.78
N ASP A 277 -4.43 -14.96 -6.09
CA ASP A 277 -4.44 -16.32 -6.68
C ASP A 277 -5.75 -17.12 -6.52
N ILE A 278 -6.77 -16.52 -5.92
CA ILE A 278 -8.07 -17.19 -5.78
C ILE A 278 -9.04 -16.59 -6.80
N SER A 279 -9.54 -17.41 -7.72
CA SER A 279 -10.43 -16.98 -8.80
C SER A 279 -11.65 -16.21 -8.27
N THR A 280 -11.71 -14.93 -8.62
CA THR A 280 -12.67 -13.93 -8.12
C THR A 280 -14.11 -14.17 -8.61
N THR A 281 -14.29 -15.02 -9.62
CA THR A 281 -15.59 -15.20 -10.29
C THR A 281 -16.65 -15.88 -9.41
N GLN A 282 -16.23 -16.68 -8.42
CA GLN A 282 -17.16 -17.37 -7.52
C GLN A 282 -17.62 -16.52 -6.32
N ILE A 283 -17.00 -15.37 -6.06
CA ILE A 283 -17.29 -14.53 -4.88
C ILE A 283 -18.57 -13.71 -5.04
N TYR A 284 -19.08 -13.57 -6.26
CA TYR A 284 -20.24 -12.70 -6.56
C TYR A 284 -21.60 -13.37 -6.34
N THR A 285 -21.64 -14.65 -6.00
CA THR A 285 -22.91 -15.29 -5.68
C THR A 285 -23.43 -14.84 -4.31
N HIS A 286 -24.75 -14.76 -4.15
CA HIS A 286 -25.39 -14.42 -2.87
C HIS A 286 -24.92 -15.35 -1.73
N ILE A 287 -24.74 -16.63 -2.02
CA ILE A 287 -24.26 -17.65 -1.08
C ILE A 287 -22.81 -17.36 -0.62
N ALA A 288 -21.95 -16.94 -1.52
CA ALA A 288 -20.56 -16.63 -1.17
C ALA A 288 -20.45 -15.35 -0.31
N ARG A 289 -21.31 -14.37 -0.55
CA ARG A 289 -21.39 -13.13 0.25
C ARG A 289 -21.84 -13.42 1.67
N GLU A 290 -22.90 -14.19 1.83
CA GLU A 290 -23.43 -14.57 3.12
C GLU A 290 -22.40 -15.38 3.92
N ARG A 291 -21.70 -16.31 3.27
CA ARG A 291 -20.64 -17.08 3.90
C ARG A 291 -19.46 -16.21 4.35
N LEU A 292 -19.05 -15.20 3.57
CA LEU A 292 -17.99 -14.26 3.96
C LEU A 292 -18.42 -13.44 5.18
N LYS A 293 -19.66 -12.97 5.20
CA LYS A 293 -20.22 -12.23 6.34
C LYS A 293 -20.25 -13.10 7.60
N GLN A 294 -20.75 -14.32 7.52
CA GLN A 294 -20.78 -15.27 8.63
C GLN A 294 -19.38 -15.58 9.16
N LEU A 295 -18.39 -15.79 8.27
CA LEU A 295 -17.01 -16.03 8.66
C LEU A 295 -16.41 -14.79 9.34
N HIS A 296 -16.70 -13.61 8.85
CA HIS A 296 -16.27 -12.36 9.47
C HIS A 296 -16.90 -12.20 10.85
N THR A 297 -18.23 -12.29 10.97
CA THR A 297 -18.97 -12.19 12.23
C THR A 297 -18.50 -13.22 13.26
N LYS A 298 -18.16 -14.45 12.83
CA LYS A 298 -17.71 -15.50 13.72
C LYS A 298 -16.28 -15.29 14.25
N HIS A 299 -15.40 -14.68 13.46
CA HIS A 299 -13.96 -14.67 13.74
C HIS A 299 -13.34 -13.29 13.92
N HIS A 300 -14.03 -12.22 13.62
CA HIS A 300 -13.51 -10.86 13.79
C HIS A 300 -14.06 -10.23 15.07
N PRO A 301 -13.22 -9.53 15.89
CA PRO A 301 -13.68 -8.87 17.12
C PRO A 301 -14.77 -7.80 16.91
N ARG A 302 -14.89 -7.29 15.67
CA ARG A 302 -15.93 -6.33 15.23
C ARG A 302 -16.93 -6.94 14.25
N GLY A 303 -17.04 -8.25 14.22
CA GLY A 303 -17.94 -9.01 13.35
C GLY A 303 -19.38 -9.03 13.78
#